data_0dbc11ae6efd1e554f93456f80908d55
#
_entry.id   0dbc11ae6efd1e554f93456f80908d55
#
_cell.length_a   1.000
_cell.length_b   1.000
_cell.length_c   1.000
_cell.angle_alpha   90.00
_cell.angle_beta   90.00
_cell.angle_gamma   90.00
#
_symmetry.space_group_name_H-M   'P 1'
#
loop_
_entity.id
_entity.type
_entity.pdbx_description
1 polymer ?
#
loop_
_entity_poly.entity_id
_entity_poly.type
_entity_poly.pdbx_seq_one_letter_code
_entity_poly.pdbx_strand_id
1 'polypeptide(L)'
;VEQPRLGIPALPASIIRDVADWHALTVQQMMTKERSSNLVFARQEAMYLLRHCAKKYSLGQIGRFMGGMHHTSVLHGVKQYGGM
;
A
#
# COMPACT_ATOMS: atom_id res chain seq x y z
N VAL A 1 8.47 -12.04 11.33
CA VAL A 1 7.71 -10.82 11.07
C VAL A 1 6.35 -11.19 10.51
N GLU A 2 5.31 -10.67 11.12
CA GLU A 2 3.96 -10.95 10.67
C GLU A 2 3.54 -10.00 9.55
N GLN A 3 2.73 -10.51 8.64
CA GLN A 3 2.18 -9.66 7.59
C GLN A 3 1.11 -8.73 8.17
N PRO A 4 0.87 -7.61 7.49
CA PRO A 4 -0.24 -6.73 7.89
C PRO A 4 -1.54 -7.51 7.92
N ARG A 5 -2.40 -7.19 8.87
CA ARG A 5 -3.62 -7.94 9.10
C ARG A 5 -4.82 -7.26 8.48
N LEU A 6 -5.50 -7.98 7.61
CA LEU A 6 -6.75 -7.50 7.02
C LEU A 6 -7.86 -7.59 8.06
N GLY A 7 -8.81 -6.66 7.98
CA GLY A 7 -9.98 -6.66 8.83
C GLY A 7 -9.76 -6.11 10.23
N ILE A 8 -8.54 -5.78 10.61
CA ILE A 8 -8.24 -5.21 11.90
C ILE A 8 -8.13 -3.69 11.76
N PRO A 9 -8.83 -2.92 12.60
CA PRO A 9 -8.70 -1.46 12.53
C PRO A 9 -7.26 -1.05 12.72
N ALA A 10 -6.75 -0.28 11.77
CA ALA A 10 -5.37 0.19 11.79
C ALA A 10 -5.29 1.53 11.08
N LEU A 11 -4.36 2.35 11.52
CA LEU A 11 -4.09 3.61 10.82
C LEU A 11 -3.38 3.31 9.51
N PRO A 12 -3.64 4.12 8.47
CA PRO A 12 -2.95 3.92 7.19
C PRO A 12 -1.44 3.89 7.32
N ALA A 13 -0.88 4.76 8.17
CA ALA A 13 0.56 4.78 8.39
C ALA A 13 1.08 3.48 8.96
N SER A 14 0.30 2.81 9.82
CA SER A 14 0.70 1.52 10.38
C SER A 14 0.75 0.44 9.31
N ILE A 15 -0.26 0.42 8.44
CA ILE A 15 -0.30 -0.56 7.36
C ILE A 15 0.89 -0.37 6.42
N ILE A 16 1.15 0.86 6.03
CA ILE A 16 2.27 1.16 5.13
C ILE A 16 3.60 0.78 5.78
N ARG A 17 3.76 1.09 7.07
CA ARG A 17 4.98 0.76 7.77
C ARG A 17 5.17 -0.76 7.88
N ASP A 18 4.09 -1.49 8.16
CA ASP A 18 4.16 -2.94 8.28
C ASP A 18 4.57 -3.57 6.95
N VAL A 19 4.03 -3.08 5.84
CA VAL A 19 4.41 -3.55 4.52
C VAL A 19 5.87 -3.23 4.23
N ALA A 20 6.30 -2.02 4.56
CA ALA A 20 7.69 -1.62 4.37
C ALA A 20 8.62 -2.54 5.16
N ASP A 21 8.30 -2.79 6.42
CA ASP A 21 9.11 -3.67 7.27
C ASP A 21 9.15 -5.09 6.70
N TRP A 22 8.03 -5.59 6.25
CA TRP A 22 7.95 -6.93 5.67
C TRP A 22 8.89 -7.09 4.48
N HIS A 23 9.01 -6.02 3.67
CA HIS A 23 9.86 -6.03 2.48
C HIS A 23 11.25 -5.45 2.72
N ALA A 24 11.62 -5.19 3.97
CA ALA A 24 12.91 -4.58 4.34
C ALA A 24 13.12 -3.23 3.65
N LEU A 25 12.05 -2.43 3.58
CA LEU A 25 12.08 -1.10 2.98
C LEU A 25 11.75 -0.06 4.05
N THR A 26 12.00 1.20 3.75
CA THR A 26 11.57 2.30 4.60
C THR A 26 10.26 2.88 4.07
N VAL A 27 9.52 3.56 4.95
CA VAL A 27 8.31 4.25 4.53
C VAL A 27 8.65 5.32 3.49
N GLN A 28 9.79 5.99 3.64
CA GLN A 28 10.21 6.98 2.66
C GLN A 28 10.40 6.39 1.28
N GLN A 29 11.01 5.21 1.20
CA GLN A 29 11.16 4.52 -0.09
C GLN A 29 9.80 4.20 -0.70
N MET A 30 8.82 3.82 0.14
CA MET A 30 7.47 3.54 -0.32
C MET A 30 6.79 4.77 -0.92
N MET A 31 7.20 5.97 -0.51
CA MET A 31 6.59 7.22 -0.97
C MET A 31 7.25 7.77 -2.23
N THR A 32 8.37 7.20 -2.67
CA THR A 32 9.04 7.67 -3.87
C THR A 32 8.35 7.16 -5.12
N LYS A 33 8.75 7.69 -6.27
CA LYS A 33 8.23 7.23 -7.56
C LYS A 33 9.18 6.29 -8.26
N GLU A 34 10.14 5.75 -7.52
CA GLU A 34 11.04 4.75 -8.08
C GLU A 34 10.28 3.51 -8.55
N ARG A 35 10.79 2.89 -9.60
CA ARG A 35 10.12 1.76 -10.23
C ARG A 35 10.87 0.45 -10.10
N SER A 36 11.72 0.31 -9.09
CA SER A 36 12.35 -0.99 -8.86
C SER A 36 11.26 -2.01 -8.50
N SER A 37 11.48 -3.26 -8.89
CA SER A 37 10.45 -4.29 -8.79
C SER A 37 9.91 -4.48 -7.38
N ASN A 38 10.78 -4.52 -6.37
CA ASN A 38 10.31 -4.75 -5.02
C ASN A 38 9.59 -3.54 -4.45
N LEU A 39 9.95 -2.32 -4.86
CA LEU A 39 9.21 -1.13 -4.44
C LEU A 39 7.82 -1.10 -5.05
N VAL A 40 7.72 -1.42 -6.34
CA VAL A 40 6.44 -1.46 -7.03
C VAL A 40 5.54 -2.51 -6.37
N PHE A 41 6.07 -3.68 -6.10
CA PHE A 41 5.31 -4.76 -5.49
C PHE A 41 4.86 -4.38 -4.08
N ALA A 42 5.75 -3.80 -3.28
CA ALA A 42 5.42 -3.38 -1.91
C ALA A 42 4.34 -2.31 -1.91
N ARG A 43 4.42 -1.34 -2.83
CA ARG A 43 3.38 -0.32 -2.94
C ARG A 43 2.03 -0.92 -3.31
N GLN A 44 2.02 -1.86 -4.25
CA GLN A 44 0.79 -2.54 -4.64
C GLN A 44 0.19 -3.30 -3.46
N GLU A 45 1.01 -3.97 -2.69
CA GLU A 45 0.55 -4.68 -1.51
C GLU A 45 -0.06 -3.71 -0.49
N ALA A 46 0.61 -2.59 -0.22
CA ALA A 46 0.09 -1.60 0.71
C ALA A 46 -1.24 -1.02 0.23
N MET A 47 -1.34 -0.70 -1.05
CA MET A 47 -2.58 -0.18 -1.62
C MET A 47 -3.71 -1.19 -1.53
N TYR A 48 -3.41 -2.45 -1.81
CA TYR A 48 -4.40 -3.53 -1.71
C TYR A 48 -4.89 -3.68 -0.27
N LEU A 49 -3.98 -3.70 0.69
CA LEU A 49 -4.34 -3.83 2.10
C LEU A 49 -5.17 -2.66 2.59
N LEU A 50 -4.83 -1.44 2.16
CA LEU A 50 -5.61 -0.26 2.52
C LEU A 50 -7.01 -0.32 1.93
N ARG A 51 -7.14 -0.82 0.72
CA ARG A 51 -8.44 -0.92 0.06
C ARG A 51 -9.33 -1.97 0.69
N HIS A 52 -8.74 -3.05 1.21
CA HIS A 52 -9.49 -4.19 1.74
C HIS A 52 -9.43 -4.32 3.26
N CYS A 53 -8.86 -3.35 3.96
CA CYS A 53 -8.88 -3.37 5.42
C CYS A 53 -10.26 -3.04 5.96
N ALA A 54 -10.43 -3.09 7.27
CA ALA A 54 -11.73 -2.86 7.89
C ALA A 54 -12.36 -1.52 7.48
N LYS A 55 -11.55 -0.48 7.31
CA LYS A 55 -12.04 0.84 6.95
C LYS A 55 -12.31 1.02 5.46
N LYS A 56 -11.73 0.18 4.64
CA LYS A 56 -11.94 0.21 3.18
C LYS A 56 -11.76 1.61 2.60
N TYR A 57 -10.56 2.14 2.73
CA TYR A 57 -10.27 3.49 2.24
C TYR A 57 -10.54 3.61 0.74
N SER A 58 -10.97 4.81 0.33
CA SER A 58 -11.21 5.09 -1.08
C SER A 58 -9.89 5.19 -1.83
N LEU A 59 -9.96 5.03 -3.15
CA LEU A 59 -8.77 5.11 -3.99
C LEU A 59 -8.08 6.48 -3.86
N GLY A 60 -8.86 7.56 -3.75
CA GLY A 60 -8.30 8.89 -3.58
C GLY A 60 -7.59 9.04 -2.23
N GLN A 61 -8.18 8.48 -1.17
CA GLN A 61 -7.54 8.51 0.14
C GLN A 61 -6.24 7.73 0.13
N ILE A 62 -6.25 6.55 -0.47
CA ILE A 62 -5.05 5.71 -0.57
C ILE A 62 -3.97 6.45 -1.33
N GLY A 63 -4.32 7.11 -2.42
CA GLY A 63 -3.37 7.89 -3.19
C GLY A 63 -2.68 8.95 -2.35
N ARG A 64 -3.43 9.63 -1.50
CA ARG A 64 -2.85 10.63 -0.60
C ARG A 64 -1.92 9.98 0.42
N PHE A 65 -2.30 8.85 0.98
CA PHE A 65 -1.46 8.14 1.93
C PHE A 65 -0.16 7.65 1.30
N MET A 66 -0.19 7.38 0.01
CA MET A 66 0.96 6.85 -0.73
C MET A 66 1.81 7.96 -1.38
N GLY A 67 1.78 9.16 -0.83
CA GLY A 67 2.65 10.23 -1.30
C GLY A 67 2.09 11.03 -2.46
N GLY A 68 0.77 11.10 -2.59
CA GLY A 68 0.14 11.90 -3.64
C GLY A 68 -0.05 11.17 -4.95
N MET A 69 -0.25 9.87 -4.88
CA MET A 69 -0.49 9.07 -6.08
C MET A 69 -1.92 9.30 -6.60
N HIS A 70 -2.06 9.36 -7.92
CA HIS A 70 -3.37 9.56 -8.52
C HIS A 70 -4.25 8.32 -8.29
N HIS A 71 -5.56 8.53 -8.12
CA HIS A 71 -6.47 7.43 -7.81
C HIS A 71 -6.49 6.35 -8.90
N THR A 72 -6.26 6.72 -10.15
CA THR A 72 -6.21 5.75 -11.24
C THR A 72 -5.00 4.82 -11.09
N SER A 73 -3.87 5.36 -10.65
CA SER A 73 -2.68 4.55 -10.38
C SER A 73 -2.91 3.60 -9.22
N VAL A 74 -3.63 4.05 -8.20
CA VAL A 74 -3.98 3.20 -7.06
C VAL A 74 -4.87 2.05 -7.52
N LEU A 75 -5.89 2.35 -8.31
CA LEU A 75 -6.79 1.33 -8.84
C LEU A 75 -6.02 0.28 -9.62
N HIS A 76 -5.10 0.73 -10.47
CA HIS A 76 -4.28 -0.17 -11.27
C HIS A 76 -3.42 -1.07 -10.37
N GLY A 77 -2.80 -0.49 -9.36
CA GLY A 77 -1.97 -1.26 -8.43
C GLY A 77 -2.76 -2.27 -7.62
N VAL A 78 -3.95 -1.88 -7.16
CA VAL A 78 -4.82 -2.79 -6.40
C VAL A 78 -5.22 -3.99 -7.28
N LYS A 79 -5.62 -3.71 -8.51
CA LYS A 79 -6.02 -4.77 -9.44
C LYS A 79 -4.84 -5.67 -9.79
N GLN A 80 -3.67 -5.09 -10.00
CA GLN A 80 -2.49 -5.85 -10.36
C GLN A 80 -2.11 -6.81 -9.24
N TYR A 81 -2.13 -6.35 -8.00
CA TYR A 81 -1.79 -7.19 -6.85
C TYR A 81 -2.86 -8.27 -6.64
N GLY A 82 -4.12 -7.88 -6.66
CA GLY A 82 -5.22 -8.81 -6.41
C GLY A 82 -5.47 -9.79 -7.52
N GLY A 83 -5.01 -9.51 -8.74
CA GLY A 83 -5.19 -10.36 -9.89
C GLY A 83 -4.09 -11.40 -10.08
N MET A 84 -3.13 -11.41 -9.20
CA MET A 84 -2.01 -12.36 -9.31
C MET A 84 -2.35 -13.75 -8.81
#